data_01ca0e85663cdb0f6dc3e71d3cc581f0
#
_entry.id   01ca0e85663cdb0f6dc3e71d3cc581f0
#
_cell.length_a   1.000
_cell.length_b   1.000
_cell.length_c   1.000
_cell.angle_alpha   90.00
_cell.angle_beta   90.00
_cell.angle_gamma   90.00
#
_symmetry.space_group_name_H-M   'P 1'
#
loop_
_entity.id
_entity.type
_entity.pdbx_description
1 polymer ?
#
loop_
_entity_poly.entity_id
_entity_poly.type
_entity_poly.pdbx_seq_one_letter_code
_entity_poly.pdbx_strand_id
1 'polypeptide(L)'
;MDITLALLLFSLIILLYWVITELFTFFFRLTGLPAEKARFQVISLLTGTGFTTRESEMILSSRKRRRLARITMLFGYVFNITIVSAFINVFLSLKIVQVEKQFFGFLIPLVTVALIFIFMRVPKVHAWFDNLLKRSAERIFDRRETFNAVMLVDNIGNGSIAQVTLRCIPDEYQGLTLAETRLRPETGILVMLVESRGGKEVPASADTVFQAGDRLIVFGDYKTICKTFHAREHFADE
;
A
#
# COMPACT_ATOMS: atom_id res chain seq x y z
N MET A 1 -14.17 -9.65 36.62
CA MET A 1 -13.68 -8.39 36.00
C MET A 1 -14.88 -7.49 35.88
N ASP A 2 -14.76 -6.21 36.24
CA ASP A 2 -15.88 -5.29 36.12
C ASP A 2 -16.29 -5.13 34.65
N ILE A 3 -17.59 -5.12 34.38
CA ILE A 3 -18.13 -5.04 33.03
C ILE A 3 -17.62 -3.78 32.30
N THR A 4 -17.46 -2.66 33.02
CA THR A 4 -16.93 -1.42 32.47
C THR A 4 -15.49 -1.58 31.95
N LEU A 5 -14.66 -2.29 32.71
CA LEU A 5 -13.29 -2.58 32.30
C LEU A 5 -13.24 -3.54 31.09
N ALA A 6 -14.11 -4.56 31.06
CA ALA A 6 -14.22 -5.47 29.91
C ALA A 6 -14.62 -4.73 28.64
N LEU A 7 -15.58 -3.80 28.73
CA LEU A 7 -16.04 -2.99 27.62
C LEU A 7 -14.98 -1.98 27.12
N LEU A 8 -14.26 -1.36 28.04
CA LEU A 8 -13.14 -0.46 27.70
C LEU A 8 -12.04 -1.21 26.96
N LEU A 9 -11.65 -2.40 27.47
CA LEU A 9 -10.63 -3.23 26.80
C LEU A 9 -11.10 -3.69 25.42
N PHE A 10 -12.35 -4.09 25.26
CA PHE A 10 -12.91 -4.50 23.97
C PHE A 10 -12.91 -3.34 22.97
N SER A 11 -13.37 -2.14 23.39
CA SER A 11 -13.35 -0.97 22.52
C SER A 11 -11.93 -0.54 22.13
N LEU A 12 -10.98 -0.64 23.07
CA LEU A 12 -9.56 -0.37 22.81
C LEU A 12 -8.98 -1.33 21.77
N ILE A 13 -9.31 -2.64 21.86
CA ILE A 13 -8.84 -3.64 20.90
C ILE A 13 -9.39 -3.34 19.50
N ILE A 14 -10.68 -2.97 19.38
CA ILE A 14 -11.28 -2.60 18.08
C ILE A 14 -10.61 -1.35 17.51
N LEU A 15 -10.37 -0.34 18.33
CA LEU A 15 -9.67 0.87 17.91
C LEU A 15 -8.25 0.54 17.42
N LEU A 16 -7.53 -0.29 18.16
CA LEU A 16 -6.17 -0.72 17.81
C LEU A 16 -6.16 -1.51 16.49
N TYR A 17 -7.13 -2.40 16.29
CA TYR A 17 -7.31 -3.14 15.04
C TYR A 17 -7.49 -2.20 13.85
N TRP A 18 -8.30 -1.16 14.01
CA TRP A 18 -8.47 -0.14 12.97
C TRP A 18 -7.17 0.61 12.67
N VAL A 19 -6.47 1.10 13.70
CA VAL A 19 -5.18 1.80 13.53
C VAL A 19 -4.18 0.92 12.77
N ILE A 20 -4.12 -0.36 13.10
CA ILE A 20 -3.25 -1.32 12.42
C ILE A 20 -3.67 -1.53 10.98
N THR A 21 -4.96 -1.61 10.69
CA THR A 21 -5.48 -1.70 9.31
C THR A 21 -5.05 -0.50 8.47
N GLU A 22 -5.17 0.72 8.99
CA GLU A 22 -4.73 1.93 8.28
C GLU A 22 -3.20 1.98 8.11
N LEU A 23 -2.46 1.55 9.13
CA LEU A 23 -1.00 1.49 9.08
C LEU A 23 -0.52 0.51 7.98
N PHE A 24 -1.06 -0.70 7.93
CA PHE A 24 -0.73 -1.65 6.87
C PHE A 24 -1.18 -1.16 5.50
N THR A 25 -2.37 -0.56 5.40
CA THR A 25 -2.85 0.05 4.15
C THR A 25 -1.85 1.09 3.63
N PHE A 26 -1.34 1.93 4.51
CA PHE A 26 -0.32 2.90 4.15
C PHE A 26 0.97 2.22 3.66
N PHE A 27 1.48 1.19 4.34
CA PHE A 27 2.65 0.46 3.89
C PHE A 27 2.44 -0.21 2.52
N PHE A 28 1.26 -0.77 2.26
CA PHE A 28 0.93 -1.32 0.93
C PHE A 28 0.86 -0.23 -0.14
N ARG A 29 0.34 0.96 0.18
CA ARG A 29 0.36 2.12 -0.74
C ARG A 29 1.79 2.56 -1.07
N LEU A 30 2.71 2.53 -0.11
CA LEU A 30 4.14 2.80 -0.36
C LEU A 30 4.78 1.80 -1.33
N THR A 31 4.20 0.62 -1.52
CA THR A 31 4.65 -0.34 -2.53
C THR A 31 4.09 -0.06 -3.93
N GLY A 32 3.40 1.07 -4.15
CA GLY A 32 2.84 1.47 -5.43
C GLY A 32 1.41 1.00 -5.71
N LEU A 33 0.71 0.43 -4.70
CA LEU A 33 -0.69 0.04 -4.87
C LEU A 33 -1.64 1.26 -4.72
N PRO A 34 -2.68 1.37 -5.57
CA PRO A 34 -3.75 2.34 -5.39
C PRO A 34 -4.43 2.17 -4.02
N ALA A 35 -4.89 3.27 -3.42
CA ALA A 35 -5.42 3.27 -2.05
C ALA A 35 -6.55 2.25 -1.83
N GLU A 36 -7.50 2.16 -2.76
CA GLU A 36 -8.64 1.22 -2.68
C GLU A 36 -8.17 -0.23 -2.72
N LYS A 37 -7.26 -0.57 -3.65
CA LYS A 37 -6.71 -1.92 -3.77
C LYS A 37 -5.87 -2.29 -2.55
N ALA A 38 -5.04 -1.37 -2.05
CA ALA A 38 -4.24 -1.58 -0.85
C ALA A 38 -5.12 -1.88 0.36
N ARG A 39 -6.19 -1.09 0.56
CA ARG A 39 -7.14 -1.27 1.66
C ARG A 39 -7.88 -2.60 1.58
N PHE A 40 -8.37 -2.95 0.40
CA PHE A 40 -9.04 -4.24 0.18
C PHE A 40 -8.11 -5.41 0.49
N GLN A 41 -6.86 -5.36 0.00
CA GLN A 41 -5.87 -6.42 0.26
C GLN A 41 -5.55 -6.55 1.75
N VAL A 42 -5.36 -5.44 2.46
CA VAL A 42 -5.06 -5.47 3.90
C VAL A 42 -6.23 -6.07 4.68
N ILE A 43 -7.46 -5.66 4.39
CA ILE A 43 -8.65 -6.23 5.04
C ILE A 43 -8.72 -7.74 4.78
N SER A 44 -8.54 -8.18 3.53
CA SER A 44 -8.54 -9.61 3.18
C SER A 44 -7.46 -10.40 3.90
N LEU A 45 -6.24 -9.83 4.06
CA LEU A 45 -5.14 -10.46 4.79
C LEU A 45 -5.41 -10.54 6.29
N LEU A 46 -5.95 -9.48 6.89
CA LEU A 46 -6.25 -9.44 8.32
C LEU A 46 -7.44 -10.34 8.69
N THR A 47 -8.44 -10.43 7.83
CA THR A 47 -9.63 -11.28 8.06
C THR A 47 -9.44 -12.74 7.62
N GLY A 48 -8.39 -13.02 6.84
CA GLY A 48 -8.14 -14.36 6.30
C GLY A 48 -9.15 -14.81 5.25
N THR A 49 -9.87 -13.90 4.60
CA THR A 49 -10.90 -14.22 3.59
C THR A 49 -10.34 -14.76 2.27
N GLY A 50 -9.05 -14.53 2.02
CA GLY A 50 -8.37 -14.99 0.80
C GLY A 50 -8.50 -14.00 -0.37
N PHE A 51 -7.80 -14.33 -1.46
CA PHE A 51 -7.74 -13.50 -2.68
C PHE A 51 -8.18 -14.28 -3.91
N THR A 52 -8.65 -13.55 -4.92
CA THR A 52 -8.72 -14.08 -6.28
C THR A 52 -7.31 -14.26 -6.87
N THR A 53 -7.18 -15.11 -7.89
CA THR A 53 -5.87 -15.40 -8.53
C THR A 53 -5.15 -14.12 -8.94
N ARG A 54 -5.85 -13.18 -9.55
CA ARG A 54 -5.29 -11.91 -10.04
C ARG A 54 -4.82 -10.98 -8.91
N GLU A 55 -5.49 -11.02 -7.78
CA GLU A 55 -5.11 -10.23 -6.60
C GLU A 55 -3.93 -10.85 -5.85
N SER A 56 -3.87 -12.18 -5.78
CA SER A 56 -2.72 -12.89 -5.21
C SER A 56 -1.44 -12.65 -6.02
N GLU A 57 -1.52 -12.61 -7.36
CA GLU A 57 -0.39 -12.27 -8.23
C GLU A 57 0.16 -10.88 -7.95
N MET A 58 -0.70 -9.88 -7.71
CA MET A 58 -0.25 -8.54 -7.36
C MET A 58 0.55 -8.50 -6.04
N ILE A 59 0.23 -9.36 -5.08
CA ILE A 59 0.98 -9.47 -3.83
C ILE A 59 2.29 -10.24 -4.06
N LEU A 60 2.25 -11.30 -4.86
CA LEU A 60 3.38 -12.17 -5.12
C LEU A 60 4.43 -11.54 -6.04
N SER A 61 4.05 -10.55 -6.84
CA SER A 61 4.95 -9.88 -7.79
C SER A 61 6.13 -9.14 -7.15
N SER A 62 6.06 -8.80 -5.87
CA SER A 62 7.12 -8.08 -5.15
C SER A 62 7.53 -8.77 -3.86
N ARG A 63 8.85 -8.89 -3.62
CA ARG A 63 9.40 -9.45 -2.36
C ARG A 63 8.95 -8.64 -1.14
N LYS A 64 8.88 -7.30 -1.25
CA LYS A 64 8.42 -6.44 -0.14
C LYS A 64 6.95 -6.65 0.16
N ARG A 65 6.10 -6.74 -0.86
CA ARG A 65 4.66 -7.04 -0.67
C ARG A 65 4.47 -8.41 -0.04
N ARG A 66 5.23 -9.44 -0.47
CA ARG A 66 5.17 -10.77 0.14
C ARG A 66 5.57 -10.77 1.62
N ARG A 67 6.63 -10.02 1.98
CA ARG A 67 7.05 -9.88 3.39
C ARG A 67 5.98 -9.15 4.20
N LEU A 68 5.46 -8.04 3.67
CA LEU A 68 4.41 -7.25 4.30
C LEU A 68 3.13 -8.08 4.47
N ALA A 69 2.72 -8.82 3.44
CA ALA A 69 1.55 -9.70 3.49
C ALA A 69 1.67 -10.77 4.58
N ARG A 70 2.84 -11.43 4.69
CA ARG A 70 3.07 -12.42 5.77
C ARG A 70 2.94 -11.81 7.16
N ILE A 71 3.51 -10.62 7.36
CA ILE A 71 3.40 -9.91 8.65
C ILE A 71 1.95 -9.54 8.92
N THR A 72 1.23 -9.00 7.92
CA THR A 72 -0.19 -8.63 8.04
C THR A 72 -1.07 -9.84 8.37
N MET A 73 -0.84 -10.99 7.72
CA MET A 73 -1.55 -12.25 8.04
C MET A 73 -1.32 -12.70 9.47
N LEU A 74 -0.07 -12.64 9.95
CA LEU A 74 0.26 -13.01 11.33
C LEU A 74 -0.46 -12.10 12.34
N PHE A 75 -0.44 -10.78 12.09
CA PHE A 75 -1.19 -9.83 12.91
C PHE A 75 -2.70 -10.12 12.86
N GLY A 76 -3.26 -10.37 11.68
CA GLY A 76 -4.68 -10.72 11.52
C GLY A 76 -5.06 -11.93 12.36
N TYR A 77 -4.26 -12.99 12.33
CA TYR A 77 -4.49 -14.19 13.11
C TYR A 77 -4.52 -13.91 14.62
N VAL A 78 -3.52 -13.20 15.13
CA VAL A 78 -3.42 -12.84 16.56
C VAL A 78 -4.60 -11.95 16.98
N PHE A 79 -4.92 -10.93 16.16
CA PHE A 79 -6.03 -10.01 16.45
C PHE A 79 -7.39 -10.69 16.42
N ASN A 80 -7.65 -11.59 15.47
CA ASN A 80 -8.91 -12.33 15.40
C ASN A 80 -9.14 -13.15 16.67
N ILE A 81 -8.12 -13.85 17.15
CA ILE A 81 -8.22 -14.59 18.43
C ILE A 81 -8.45 -13.63 19.60
N THR A 82 -7.73 -12.51 19.62
CA THR A 82 -7.85 -11.50 20.69
C THR A 82 -9.23 -10.87 20.73
N ILE A 83 -9.82 -10.54 19.56
CA ILE A 83 -11.18 -9.98 19.46
C ILE A 83 -12.21 -10.99 19.98
N VAL A 84 -12.11 -12.26 19.55
CA VAL A 84 -13.01 -13.32 20.02
C VAL A 84 -12.89 -13.53 21.52
N SER A 85 -11.66 -13.58 22.06
CA SER A 85 -11.43 -13.70 23.50
C SER A 85 -12.00 -12.51 24.27
N ALA A 86 -11.80 -11.29 23.77
CA ALA A 86 -12.33 -10.09 24.40
C ALA A 86 -13.86 -10.06 24.37
N PHE A 87 -14.47 -10.48 23.27
CA PHE A 87 -15.94 -10.62 23.15
C PHE A 87 -16.49 -11.63 24.16
N ILE A 88 -15.87 -12.80 24.29
CA ILE A 88 -16.26 -13.81 25.28
C ILE A 88 -16.14 -13.24 26.69
N ASN A 89 -15.09 -12.48 26.99
CA ASN A 89 -14.88 -11.86 28.29
C ASN A 89 -15.98 -10.86 28.63
N VAL A 90 -16.39 -10.03 27.67
CA VAL A 90 -17.54 -9.13 27.82
C VAL A 90 -18.81 -9.91 28.10
N PHE A 91 -19.07 -10.98 27.33
CA PHE A 91 -20.24 -11.82 27.50
C PHE A 91 -20.32 -12.53 28.87
N LEU A 92 -19.18 -13.05 29.35
CA LEU A 92 -19.09 -13.66 30.67
C LEU A 92 -19.31 -12.63 31.80
N SER A 93 -18.79 -11.39 31.61
CA SER A 93 -18.97 -10.33 32.59
C SER A 93 -20.44 -9.88 32.70
N LEU A 94 -21.22 -10.00 31.62
CA LEU A 94 -22.66 -9.71 31.62
C LEU A 94 -23.47 -10.70 32.48
N LYS A 95 -23.07 -11.97 32.55
CA LYS A 95 -23.79 -12.99 33.32
C LYS A 95 -23.73 -12.77 34.85
N ILE A 96 -22.78 -11.97 35.31
CA ILE A 96 -22.54 -11.69 36.76
C ILE A 96 -23.42 -10.52 37.25
N VAL A 97 -24.01 -9.75 36.33
CA VAL A 97 -24.81 -8.54 36.64
C VAL A 97 -26.30 -8.86 36.59
N GLN A 98 -27.09 -8.39 37.57
CA GLN A 98 -28.53 -8.60 37.66
C GLN A 98 -29.29 -8.13 36.42
N VAL A 99 -30.35 -8.86 36.04
CA VAL A 99 -31.08 -8.79 34.75
C VAL A 99 -31.52 -7.34 34.36
N GLU A 100 -31.90 -6.48 35.31
CA GLU A 100 -32.31 -5.13 35.00
C GLU A 100 -31.23 -4.22 34.42
N LYS A 101 -29.96 -4.50 34.72
CA LYS A 101 -28.81 -3.75 34.17
C LYS A 101 -28.24 -4.37 32.88
N GLN A 102 -28.71 -5.56 32.53
CA GLN A 102 -28.21 -6.30 31.34
C GLN A 102 -28.53 -5.59 30.01
N PHE A 103 -29.66 -4.91 29.90
CA PHE A 103 -30.04 -4.20 28.69
C PHE A 103 -29.04 -3.08 28.34
N PHE A 104 -28.66 -2.31 29.33
CA PHE A 104 -27.62 -1.28 29.18
C PHE A 104 -26.25 -1.89 28.89
N GLY A 105 -25.97 -3.06 29.44
CA GLY A 105 -24.72 -3.80 29.20
C GLY A 105 -24.53 -4.23 27.75
N PHE A 106 -25.61 -4.56 27.00
CA PHE A 106 -25.54 -4.84 25.57
C PHE A 106 -25.49 -3.56 24.71
N LEU A 107 -26.19 -2.51 25.16
CA LEU A 107 -26.27 -1.25 24.43
C LEU A 107 -24.90 -0.54 24.35
N ILE A 108 -24.13 -0.56 25.45
CA ILE A 108 -22.83 0.12 25.52
C ILE A 108 -21.83 -0.40 24.49
N PRO A 109 -21.56 -1.74 24.34
CA PRO A 109 -20.67 -2.23 23.30
C PRO A 109 -21.16 -1.94 21.90
N LEU A 110 -22.48 -2.05 21.69
CA LEU A 110 -23.08 -1.76 20.38
C LEU A 110 -22.92 -0.28 20.01
N VAL A 111 -23.18 0.63 20.95
CA VAL A 111 -22.99 2.07 20.75
C VAL A 111 -21.51 2.40 20.57
N THR A 112 -20.62 1.78 21.34
CA THR A 112 -19.18 2.00 21.21
C THR A 112 -18.66 1.56 19.83
N VAL A 113 -19.07 0.38 19.37
CA VAL A 113 -18.72 -0.11 18.02
C VAL A 113 -19.32 0.78 16.95
N ALA A 114 -20.58 1.21 17.10
CA ALA A 114 -21.23 2.12 16.17
C ALA A 114 -20.53 3.50 16.13
N LEU A 115 -20.15 4.05 17.28
CA LEU A 115 -19.41 5.31 17.36
C LEU A 115 -18.03 5.18 16.71
N ILE A 116 -17.29 4.10 16.96
CA ILE A 116 -16.01 3.81 16.29
C ILE A 116 -16.23 3.73 14.78
N PHE A 117 -17.27 3.00 14.33
CA PHE A 117 -17.57 2.87 12.91
C PHE A 117 -17.94 4.20 12.25
N ILE A 118 -18.73 5.04 12.91
CA ILE A 118 -19.07 6.40 12.44
C ILE A 118 -17.80 7.27 12.39
N PHE A 119 -16.97 7.23 13.43
CA PHE A 119 -15.71 7.97 13.49
C PHE A 119 -14.75 7.55 12.38
N MET A 120 -14.67 6.24 12.10
CA MET A 120 -13.90 5.67 10.99
C MET A 120 -14.40 6.13 9.62
N ARG A 121 -15.70 6.46 9.48
CA ARG A 121 -16.28 6.89 8.21
C ARG A 121 -16.04 8.38 7.92
N VAL A 122 -15.56 9.14 8.91
CA VAL A 122 -15.27 10.57 8.73
C VAL A 122 -14.04 10.76 7.85
N PRO A 123 -14.19 11.36 6.63
CA PRO A 123 -13.07 11.50 5.68
C PRO A 123 -11.91 12.36 6.23
N LYS A 124 -12.21 13.27 7.18
CA LYS A 124 -11.18 14.08 7.85
C LYS A 124 -10.22 13.25 8.71
N VAL A 125 -10.69 12.16 9.31
CA VAL A 125 -9.86 11.26 10.13
C VAL A 125 -8.87 10.51 9.24
N HIS A 126 -9.34 10.01 8.10
CA HIS A 126 -8.46 9.36 7.10
C HIS A 126 -7.43 10.36 6.54
N ALA A 127 -7.87 11.57 6.19
CA ALA A 127 -6.96 12.61 5.69
C ALA A 127 -5.92 13.04 6.73
N TRP A 128 -6.30 13.15 7.98
CA TRP A 128 -5.39 13.45 9.08
C TRP A 128 -4.35 12.33 9.27
N PHE A 129 -4.80 11.07 9.26
CA PHE A 129 -3.94 9.91 9.40
C PHE A 129 -2.98 9.78 8.20
N ASP A 130 -3.48 9.95 6.97
CA ASP A 130 -2.67 10.00 5.74
C ASP A 130 -1.60 11.11 5.82
N ASN A 131 -1.95 12.31 6.30
CA ASN A 131 -1.00 13.41 6.43
C ASN A 131 0.06 13.14 7.51
N LEU A 132 -0.34 12.52 8.63
CA LEU A 132 0.60 12.13 9.68
C LEU A 132 1.61 11.09 9.16
N LEU A 133 1.11 10.09 8.45
CA LEU A 133 1.93 9.04 7.86
C LEU A 133 2.83 9.57 6.73
N LYS A 134 2.31 10.47 5.87
CA LYS A 134 3.11 11.11 4.82
C LYS A 134 4.27 11.90 5.42
N ARG A 135 4.03 12.73 6.44
CA ARG A 135 5.11 13.47 7.13
C ARG A 135 6.17 12.55 7.73
N SER A 136 5.75 11.41 8.27
CA SER A 136 6.67 10.42 8.82
C SER A 136 7.44 9.69 7.72
N ALA A 137 6.78 9.37 6.60
CA ALA A 137 7.40 8.76 5.44
C ALA A 137 8.40 9.71 4.76
N GLU A 138 8.03 10.98 4.55
CA GLU A 138 8.91 12.00 3.98
C GLU A 138 10.22 12.12 4.77
N ARG A 139 10.18 12.10 6.11
CA ARG A 139 11.38 12.12 6.95
C ARG A 139 12.28 10.88 6.78
N ILE A 140 11.69 9.72 6.44
CA ILE A 140 12.41 8.46 6.23
C ILE A 140 12.91 8.35 4.79
N PHE A 141 12.15 8.88 3.83
CA PHE A 141 12.43 8.78 2.40
C PHE A 141 13.28 9.93 1.86
N ASP A 142 13.25 11.12 2.48
CA ASP A 142 13.99 12.32 2.05
C ASP A 142 15.54 12.13 2.01
N ARG A 143 16.04 11.10 2.68
CA ARG A 143 17.46 10.72 2.63
C ARG A 143 17.86 9.85 1.41
N ARG A 144 16.94 9.47 0.51
CA ARG A 144 17.21 8.52 -0.61
C ARG A 144 16.75 8.99 -1.99
N GLU A 145 16.47 10.27 -2.19
CA GLU A 145 15.75 10.78 -3.36
C GLU A 145 16.57 11.06 -4.64
N THR A 146 17.80 10.61 -4.73
CA THR A 146 18.67 10.90 -5.90
C THR A 146 18.51 9.91 -7.07
N PHE A 147 17.72 8.86 -6.95
CA PHE A 147 17.62 7.81 -7.98
C PHE A 147 16.22 7.67 -8.54
N ASN A 148 16.14 7.42 -9.85
CA ASN A 148 14.90 7.04 -10.52
C ASN A 148 14.39 5.70 -9.95
N ALA A 149 13.07 5.50 -9.93
CA ALA A 149 12.47 4.28 -9.44
C ALA A 149 12.03 3.40 -10.63
N VAL A 150 12.44 2.13 -10.63
CA VAL A 150 11.97 1.13 -11.60
C VAL A 150 11.13 0.09 -10.87
N MET A 151 9.96 -0.20 -11.40
CA MET A 151 9.07 -1.25 -10.95
C MET A 151 8.85 -2.24 -12.08
N LEU A 152 9.18 -3.51 -11.84
CA LEU A 152 8.87 -4.57 -12.79
C LEU A 152 7.36 -4.78 -12.84
N VAL A 153 6.78 -4.68 -14.03
CA VAL A 153 5.34 -4.91 -14.25
C VAL A 153 5.10 -6.36 -14.63
N ASP A 154 5.84 -6.87 -15.63
CA ASP A 154 5.70 -8.25 -16.14
C ASP A 154 6.95 -8.70 -16.88
N ASN A 155 7.11 -10.03 -17.04
CA ASN A 155 8.15 -10.63 -17.87
C ASN A 155 7.51 -11.33 -19.06
N ILE A 156 7.94 -10.97 -20.26
CA ILE A 156 7.45 -11.56 -21.52
C ILE A 156 8.63 -12.14 -22.29
N GLY A 157 8.74 -13.46 -22.30
CA GLY A 157 9.87 -14.15 -22.94
C GLY A 157 11.21 -13.74 -22.31
N ASN A 158 12.12 -13.23 -23.13
CA ASN A 158 13.42 -12.74 -22.67
C ASN A 158 13.45 -11.25 -22.32
N GLY A 159 12.31 -10.57 -22.40
CA GLY A 159 12.19 -9.15 -22.07
C GLY A 159 11.27 -8.90 -20.87
N SER A 160 11.44 -7.75 -20.26
CA SER A 160 10.64 -7.30 -19.12
C SER A 160 9.90 -6.02 -19.47
N ILE A 161 8.64 -5.94 -19.09
CA ILE A 161 7.91 -4.67 -19.04
C ILE A 161 8.16 -4.06 -17.68
N ALA A 162 8.68 -2.85 -17.67
CA ALA A 162 8.96 -2.10 -16.44
C ALA A 162 8.35 -0.70 -16.50
N GLN A 163 7.91 -0.23 -15.35
CA GLN A 163 7.51 1.16 -15.16
C GLN A 163 8.68 1.92 -14.54
N VAL A 164 9.15 2.93 -15.22
CA VAL A 164 10.22 3.83 -14.76
C VAL A 164 9.60 5.15 -14.35
N THR A 165 9.78 5.56 -13.10
CA THR A 165 9.40 6.90 -12.65
C THR A 165 10.63 7.79 -12.67
N LEU A 166 10.63 8.78 -13.56
CA LEU A 166 11.72 9.74 -13.71
C LEU A 166 11.63 10.80 -12.61
N ARG A 167 12.49 10.71 -11.62
CA ARG A 167 12.69 11.78 -10.62
C ARG A 167 13.73 12.78 -11.10
N CYS A 168 14.78 12.27 -11.70
CA CYS A 168 15.77 13.05 -12.44
C CYS A 168 15.95 12.45 -13.83
N ILE A 169 16.15 13.30 -14.82
CA ILE A 169 16.48 12.86 -16.17
C ILE A 169 18.00 12.63 -16.19
N PRO A 170 18.49 11.46 -16.68
CA PRO A 170 19.91 11.25 -16.89
C PRO A 170 20.48 12.37 -17.79
N ASP A 171 21.66 12.88 -17.47
CA ASP A 171 22.27 14.00 -18.18
C ASP A 171 22.39 13.76 -19.68
N GLU A 172 22.55 12.47 -20.08
CA GLU A 172 22.65 12.01 -21.46
C GLU A 172 21.36 12.20 -22.27
N TYR A 173 20.20 12.33 -21.59
CA TYR A 173 18.88 12.44 -22.22
C TYR A 173 18.16 13.76 -21.96
N GLN A 174 18.82 14.67 -21.29
CA GLN A 174 18.22 15.94 -20.90
C GLN A 174 17.96 16.84 -22.11
N GLY A 175 16.69 17.18 -22.31
CA GLY A 175 16.26 18.08 -23.41
C GLY A 175 16.19 17.42 -24.79
N LEU A 176 16.56 16.15 -24.92
CA LEU A 176 16.49 15.40 -26.17
C LEU A 176 15.10 14.80 -26.40
N THR A 177 14.72 14.72 -27.66
CA THR A 177 13.54 13.94 -28.08
C THR A 177 13.86 12.44 -27.99
N LEU A 178 12.83 11.60 -27.90
CA LEU A 178 12.99 10.15 -27.83
C LEU A 178 13.78 9.60 -29.06
N ALA A 179 13.63 10.19 -30.23
CA ALA A 179 14.39 9.84 -31.42
C ALA A 179 15.88 10.17 -31.24
N GLU A 180 16.20 11.33 -30.70
CA GLU A 180 17.58 11.80 -30.48
C GLU A 180 18.30 11.00 -29.37
N THR A 181 17.58 10.48 -28.37
CA THR A 181 18.17 9.64 -27.32
C THR A 181 18.74 8.32 -27.82
N ARG A 182 18.31 7.87 -28.98
CA ARG A 182 18.72 6.58 -29.58
C ARG A 182 18.59 5.37 -28.64
N LEU A 183 17.71 5.46 -27.65
CA LEU A 183 17.51 4.43 -26.61
C LEU A 183 17.33 3.03 -27.20
N ARG A 184 16.44 2.90 -28.19
CA ARG A 184 16.14 1.59 -28.80
C ARG A 184 17.33 0.98 -29.54
N PRO A 185 18.03 1.70 -30.45
CA PRO A 185 19.16 1.13 -31.18
C PRO A 185 20.39 0.85 -30.28
N GLU A 186 20.61 1.63 -29.23
CA GLU A 186 21.81 1.53 -28.39
C GLU A 186 21.62 0.56 -27.20
N THR A 187 20.43 0.53 -26.62
CA THR A 187 20.18 -0.23 -25.38
C THR A 187 19.15 -1.36 -25.57
N GLY A 188 18.45 -1.39 -26.70
CA GLY A 188 17.35 -2.32 -26.93
C GLY A 188 16.07 -1.98 -26.15
N ILE A 189 16.02 -0.85 -25.45
CA ILE A 189 14.87 -0.44 -24.65
C ILE A 189 13.84 0.25 -25.53
N LEU A 190 12.62 -0.27 -25.54
CA LEU A 190 11.47 0.35 -26.21
C LEU A 190 10.62 1.10 -25.18
N VAL A 191 10.49 2.41 -25.35
CA VAL A 191 9.52 3.21 -24.59
C VAL A 191 8.17 3.06 -25.26
N MET A 192 7.19 2.53 -24.54
CA MET A 192 5.85 2.26 -25.09
C MET A 192 4.88 3.40 -24.78
N LEU A 193 4.94 3.92 -23.55
CA LEU A 193 3.95 4.86 -23.04
C LEU A 193 4.61 5.84 -22.08
N VAL A 194 4.16 7.09 -22.11
CA VAL A 194 4.58 8.15 -21.20
C VAL A 194 3.34 8.70 -20.49
N GLU A 195 3.33 8.63 -19.18
CA GLU A 195 2.34 9.25 -18.32
C GLU A 195 2.95 10.52 -17.72
N SER A 196 2.45 11.67 -18.15
CA SER A 196 2.86 12.97 -17.62
C SER A 196 2.31 13.21 -16.21
N ARG A 197 2.89 14.14 -15.45
CA ARG A 197 2.47 14.53 -14.09
C ARG A 197 0.98 14.79 -13.92
N GLY A 198 0.26 15.13 -14.99
CA GLY A 198 -1.19 15.35 -15.00
C GLY A 198 -2.04 14.09 -15.12
N GLY A 199 -1.44 12.89 -15.13
CA GLY A 199 -2.14 11.61 -15.30
C GLY A 199 -2.59 11.33 -16.73
N LYS A 200 -2.13 12.12 -17.72
CA LYS A 200 -2.41 11.88 -19.12
C LYS A 200 -1.41 10.87 -19.67
N GLU A 201 -1.92 9.70 -20.03
CA GLU A 201 -1.16 8.64 -20.69
C GLU A 201 -1.15 8.89 -22.22
N VAL A 202 0.04 8.96 -22.79
CA VAL A 202 0.22 9.16 -24.23
C VAL A 202 1.19 8.09 -24.75
N PRO A 203 0.89 7.44 -25.88
CA PRO A 203 1.87 6.58 -26.56
C PRO A 203 3.15 7.36 -26.85
N ALA A 204 4.30 6.74 -26.60
CA ALA A 204 5.57 7.37 -26.88
C ALA A 204 5.74 7.60 -28.39
N SER A 205 6.10 8.82 -28.78
CA SER A 205 6.38 9.22 -30.16
C SER A 205 7.84 9.64 -30.31
N ALA A 206 8.32 9.75 -31.54
CA ALA A 206 9.69 10.19 -31.84
C ALA A 206 10.02 11.57 -31.22
N ASP A 207 9.02 12.46 -31.16
CA ASP A 207 9.16 13.84 -30.66
C ASP A 207 8.93 13.97 -29.14
N THR A 208 8.69 12.86 -28.45
CA THR A 208 8.47 12.88 -27.00
C THR A 208 9.75 13.32 -26.29
N VAL A 209 9.65 14.33 -25.43
CA VAL A 209 10.73 14.80 -24.56
C VAL A 209 10.40 14.40 -23.13
N PHE A 210 11.34 13.79 -22.42
CA PHE A 210 11.17 13.37 -21.05
C PHE A 210 11.18 14.55 -20.08
N GLN A 211 10.29 14.51 -19.10
CA GLN A 211 10.23 15.49 -18.03
C GLN A 211 10.40 14.83 -16.66
N ALA A 212 11.00 15.56 -15.73
CA ALA A 212 11.09 15.08 -14.35
C ALA A 212 9.68 14.96 -13.74
N GLY A 213 9.36 13.77 -13.26
CA GLY A 213 8.05 13.39 -12.74
C GLY A 213 7.21 12.55 -13.69
N ASP A 214 7.67 12.32 -14.92
CA ASP A 214 7.00 11.42 -15.86
C ASP A 214 7.17 9.96 -15.43
N ARG A 215 6.18 9.14 -15.79
CA ARG A 215 6.23 7.70 -15.69
C ARG A 215 6.30 7.09 -17.07
N LEU A 216 7.33 6.31 -17.31
CA LEU A 216 7.54 5.62 -18.57
C LEU A 216 7.18 4.14 -18.42
N ILE A 217 6.44 3.59 -19.39
CA ILE A 217 6.31 2.14 -19.54
C ILE A 217 7.29 1.70 -20.61
N VAL A 218 8.25 0.90 -20.25
CA VAL A 218 9.35 0.46 -21.12
C VAL A 218 9.40 -1.06 -21.23
N PHE A 219 9.85 -1.54 -22.36
CA PHE A 219 10.14 -2.96 -22.60
C PHE A 219 11.61 -3.13 -22.96
N GLY A 220 12.28 -4.10 -22.35
CA GLY A 220 13.67 -4.39 -22.58
C GLY A 220 14.26 -5.36 -21.55
N ASP A 221 15.60 -5.56 -21.57
CA ASP A 221 16.25 -6.28 -20.49
C ASP A 221 16.22 -5.46 -19.19
N TYR A 222 15.76 -6.07 -18.11
CA TYR A 222 15.51 -5.39 -16.85
C TYR A 222 16.77 -4.73 -16.24
N LYS A 223 17.91 -5.43 -16.32
CA LYS A 223 19.19 -4.88 -15.83
C LYS A 223 19.63 -3.68 -16.66
N THR A 224 19.44 -3.76 -17.96
CA THR A 224 19.75 -2.66 -18.89
C THR A 224 18.85 -1.45 -18.60
N ILE A 225 17.54 -1.66 -18.37
CA ILE A 225 16.61 -0.58 -17.98
C ILE A 225 17.10 0.11 -16.71
N CYS A 226 17.43 -0.63 -15.65
CA CYS A 226 17.93 -0.07 -14.40
C CYS A 226 19.21 0.76 -14.59
N LYS A 227 20.13 0.28 -15.41
CA LYS A 227 21.42 0.94 -15.69
C LYS A 227 21.20 2.23 -16.50
N THR A 228 20.43 2.16 -17.59
CA THR A 228 20.18 3.26 -18.53
C THR A 228 19.47 4.44 -17.87
N PHE A 229 18.49 4.18 -17.03
CA PHE A 229 17.77 5.24 -16.32
C PHE A 229 18.39 5.61 -14.98
N HIS A 230 19.59 5.14 -14.65
CA HIS A 230 20.23 5.32 -13.34
C HIS A 230 19.25 5.03 -12.20
N ALA A 231 18.46 4.00 -12.39
CA ALA A 231 17.37 3.66 -11.49
C ALA A 231 17.79 2.54 -10.56
N ARG A 232 17.48 2.71 -9.28
CA ARG A 232 17.51 1.58 -8.36
C ARG A 232 16.18 0.86 -8.43
N GLU A 233 16.25 -0.46 -8.45
CA GLU A 233 15.07 -1.27 -8.26
C GLU A 233 14.36 -0.75 -7.02
N HIS A 234 13.14 -0.25 -7.17
CA HIS A 234 12.37 0.23 -6.01
C HIS A 234 12.17 -0.90 -4.99
N PHE A 235 12.62 -2.10 -5.34
CA PHE A 235 12.47 -3.36 -4.64
C PHE A 235 13.73 -4.24 -4.61
N ALA A 236 14.91 -3.73 -4.98
CA ALA A 236 16.15 -4.48 -4.78
C ALA A 236 16.53 -4.40 -3.31
N ASP A 237 16.41 -5.53 -2.65
CA ASP A 237 16.98 -5.76 -1.34
C ASP A 237 18.51 -5.83 -1.45
N GLU A 238 19.22 -5.02 -0.66
CA GLU A 238 20.45 -5.43 -0.01
C GLU A 238 20.12 -6.22 1.25
#